data_a8784f30adaff283d4d5267fccaf3998
#
_entry.id   a8784f30adaff283d4d5267fccaf3998
#
_cell.length_a   1.000
_cell.length_b   1.000
_cell.length_c   1.000
_cell.angle_alpha   90.00
_cell.angle_beta   90.00
_cell.angle_gamma   90.00
#
_symmetry.space_group_name_H-M   'P 1'
#
loop_
_entity.id
_entity.type
_entity.pdbx_description
1 polymer ?
#
loop_
_entity_poly.entity_id
_entity_poly.type
_entity_poly.pdbx_seq_one_letter_code
_entity_poly.pdbx_strand_id
1 'polypeptide(L)'
;KGSNPVPVYVLEYLLGQYCAIDDEDIIKDGIEKVKNVILDNYVHRSDSEIVKAKIRDSGSHKIIDKITVSLNDKANIYEAEFASLGLKGVPIADKMVMDNQKLLSGGGVWCILNIGYSHADDISMRWIIIDLKPIQVSNVNLQEYVDLRKEFTTDEWLDLMMHSIGLNPEYFNRRDKFIQLSRLIPHTENNYNFIELGPKGTGKSHISSEL
;
A
#
# COMPACT_ATOMS: atom_id res chain seq x y z
N LYS A 1 1.23 -21.32 -2.43
CA LYS A 1 1.82 -20.10 -3.00
C LYS A 1 0.72 -19.04 -2.99
N GLY A 2 0.53 -18.36 -1.84
CA GLY A 2 -0.36 -17.23 -1.78
C GLY A 2 0.42 -16.00 -2.23
N SER A 3 0.01 -15.35 -3.32
CA SER A 3 0.42 -13.98 -3.56
C SER A 3 -0.14 -13.13 -2.42
N ASN A 4 0.69 -12.32 -1.79
CA ASN A 4 0.19 -11.33 -0.84
C ASN A 4 -0.82 -10.45 -1.57
N PRO A 5 -2.04 -10.28 -1.05
CA PRO A 5 -3.05 -9.46 -1.71
C PRO A 5 -2.69 -7.97 -1.68
N VAL A 6 -1.79 -7.56 -0.78
CA VAL A 6 -1.33 -6.19 -0.61
C VAL A 6 0.18 -6.08 -0.87
N PRO A 7 0.69 -4.91 -1.31
CA PRO A 7 2.13 -4.66 -1.43
C PRO A 7 2.87 -4.87 -0.11
N VAL A 8 4.16 -5.21 -0.21
CA VAL A 8 4.99 -5.54 0.97
C VAL A 8 5.03 -4.38 1.97
N TYR A 9 5.16 -3.13 1.52
CA TYR A 9 5.18 -1.98 2.42
C TYR A 9 3.87 -1.75 3.19
N VAL A 10 2.72 -2.18 2.64
CA VAL A 10 1.44 -2.17 3.35
C VAL A 10 1.45 -3.19 4.48
N LEU A 11 2.02 -4.37 4.21
CA LEU A 11 2.19 -5.41 5.21
C LEU A 11 3.16 -4.96 6.31
N GLU A 12 4.31 -4.39 5.95
CA GLU A 12 5.30 -3.85 6.88
C GLU A 12 4.71 -2.75 7.78
N TYR A 13 3.93 -1.85 7.22
CA TYR A 13 3.22 -0.83 7.99
C TYR A 13 2.29 -1.44 9.04
N LEU A 14 1.51 -2.45 8.65
CA LEU A 14 0.61 -3.14 9.58
C LEU A 14 1.40 -3.92 10.64
N LEU A 15 2.45 -4.62 10.25
CA LEU A 15 3.33 -5.33 11.18
C LEU A 15 3.98 -4.36 12.16
N GLY A 16 4.46 -3.21 11.71
CA GLY A 16 5.02 -2.18 12.57
C GLY A 16 4.02 -1.63 13.61
N GLN A 17 2.72 -1.68 13.33
CA GLN A 17 1.70 -1.27 14.31
C GLN A 17 1.40 -2.34 15.38
N TYR A 18 1.51 -3.61 15.05
CA TYR A 18 1.08 -4.71 15.92
C TYR A 18 2.22 -5.56 16.48
N CYS A 19 3.43 -5.47 15.89
CA CYS A 19 4.57 -6.31 16.22
C CYS A 19 5.81 -5.49 16.65
N ALA A 20 5.68 -4.23 17.04
CA ALA A 20 6.78 -3.33 17.39
C ALA A 20 7.40 -3.59 18.79
N ILE A 21 7.14 -4.73 19.39
CA ILE A 21 7.62 -5.12 20.74
C ILE A 21 8.47 -6.38 20.58
N ASP A 22 9.60 -6.42 21.26
CA ASP A 22 10.54 -7.56 21.25
C ASP A 22 10.09 -8.66 22.23
N ASP A 23 8.91 -9.25 21.97
CA ASP A 23 8.32 -10.36 22.73
C ASP A 23 7.70 -11.34 21.73
N GLU A 24 8.17 -12.58 21.74
CA GLU A 24 7.76 -13.58 20.75
C GLU A 24 6.26 -13.90 20.76
N ASP A 25 5.62 -13.89 21.91
CA ASP A 25 4.20 -14.22 22.03
C ASP A 25 3.35 -13.04 21.52
N ILE A 26 3.76 -11.81 21.84
CA ILE A 26 3.11 -10.59 21.32
C ILE A 26 3.31 -10.49 19.81
N ILE A 27 4.48 -10.86 19.29
CA ILE A 27 4.73 -10.89 17.83
C ILE A 27 3.82 -11.90 17.14
N LYS A 28 3.66 -13.11 17.69
CA LYS A 28 2.75 -14.12 17.12
C LYS A 28 1.30 -13.64 17.08
N ASP A 29 0.82 -13.09 18.19
CA ASP A 29 -0.52 -12.49 18.26
C ASP A 29 -0.68 -11.29 17.30
N GLY A 30 0.36 -10.48 17.17
CA GLY A 30 0.42 -9.36 16.24
C GLY A 30 0.31 -9.80 14.78
N ILE A 31 1.04 -10.84 14.39
CA ILE A 31 0.97 -11.43 13.04
C ILE A 31 -0.44 -11.96 12.75
N GLU A 32 -1.08 -12.62 13.71
CA GLU A 32 -2.44 -13.12 13.53
C GLU A 32 -3.46 -11.98 13.40
N LYS A 33 -3.30 -10.91 14.18
CA LYS A 33 -4.09 -9.69 14.04
C LYS A 33 -3.92 -9.04 12.67
N VAL A 34 -2.69 -8.93 12.16
CA VAL A 34 -2.42 -8.38 10.83
C VAL A 34 -3.07 -9.22 9.74
N LYS A 35 -2.99 -10.55 9.82
CA LYS A 35 -3.68 -11.45 8.89
C LYS A 35 -5.19 -11.20 8.88
N ASN A 36 -5.80 -11.11 10.06
CA ASN A 36 -7.23 -10.84 10.20
C ASN A 36 -7.60 -9.46 9.67
N VAL A 37 -6.80 -8.41 9.96
CA VAL A 37 -7.01 -7.06 9.42
C VAL A 37 -7.00 -7.06 7.89
N ILE A 38 -6.08 -7.79 7.28
CA ILE A 38 -6.02 -7.91 5.82
C ILE A 38 -7.23 -8.70 5.29
N LEU A 39 -7.53 -9.85 5.88
CA LEU A 39 -8.65 -10.69 5.44
C LEU A 39 -10.01 -9.97 5.54
N ASP A 40 -10.20 -9.19 6.58
CA ASP A 40 -11.48 -8.52 6.85
C ASP A 40 -11.66 -7.23 6.04
N ASN A 41 -10.57 -6.55 5.73
CA ASN A 41 -10.64 -5.18 5.18
C ASN A 41 -10.06 -5.05 3.77
N TYR A 42 -9.21 -5.96 3.31
CA TYR A 42 -8.70 -5.89 1.94
C TYR A 42 -9.80 -6.21 0.92
N VAL A 43 -9.99 -5.32 -0.04
CA VAL A 43 -10.96 -5.51 -1.11
C VAL A 43 -10.29 -6.23 -2.28
N HIS A 44 -10.67 -7.47 -2.52
CA HIS A 44 -10.29 -8.14 -3.75
C HIS A 44 -11.18 -7.63 -4.90
N ARG A 45 -10.58 -7.33 -6.06
CA ARG A 45 -11.32 -6.78 -7.20
C ARG A 45 -12.48 -7.67 -7.67
N SER A 46 -12.34 -9.00 -7.52
CA SER A 46 -13.41 -9.96 -7.82
C SER A 46 -14.61 -9.83 -6.88
N ASP A 47 -14.40 -9.34 -5.65
CA ASP A 47 -15.41 -9.31 -4.59
C ASP A 47 -15.98 -7.90 -4.39
N SER A 48 -15.60 -6.97 -5.25
CA SER A 48 -15.98 -5.55 -5.16
C SER A 48 -17.51 -5.34 -5.00
N GLU A 49 -18.32 -6.06 -5.76
CA GLU A 49 -19.78 -5.94 -5.68
C GLU A 49 -20.35 -6.49 -4.37
N ILE A 50 -19.75 -7.55 -3.83
CA ILE A 50 -20.14 -8.11 -2.51
C ILE A 50 -19.82 -7.11 -1.40
N VAL A 51 -18.63 -6.49 -1.47
CA VAL A 51 -18.22 -5.48 -0.49
C VAL A 51 -19.10 -4.22 -0.59
N LYS A 52 -19.44 -3.76 -1.80
CA LYS A 52 -20.37 -2.65 -2.00
C LYS A 52 -21.76 -2.94 -1.40
N ALA A 53 -22.30 -4.14 -1.62
CA ALA A 53 -23.56 -4.54 -1.04
C ALA A 53 -23.50 -4.55 0.50
N LYS A 54 -22.41 -5.09 1.07
CA LYS A 54 -22.16 -5.10 2.51
C LYS A 54 -22.12 -3.68 3.08
N ILE A 55 -21.41 -2.74 2.43
CA ILE A 55 -21.33 -1.34 2.86
C ILE A 55 -22.71 -0.70 2.83
N ARG A 56 -23.48 -0.91 1.76
CA ARG A 56 -24.83 -0.37 1.63
C ARG A 56 -25.75 -0.86 2.74
N ASP A 57 -25.67 -2.14 3.07
CA ASP A 57 -26.57 -2.75 4.05
C ASP A 57 -26.16 -2.42 5.51
N SER A 58 -24.83 -2.30 5.79
CA SER A 58 -24.32 -1.94 7.11
C SER A 58 -24.17 -0.43 7.35
N GLY A 59 -24.32 0.39 6.31
CA GLY A 59 -24.14 1.83 6.35
C GLY A 59 -22.69 2.28 6.26
N SER A 60 -21.73 1.52 6.75
CA SER A 60 -20.29 1.78 6.60
C SER A 60 -19.44 0.53 6.77
N HIS A 61 -18.23 0.55 6.20
CA HIS A 61 -17.25 -0.52 6.38
C HIS A 61 -15.82 0.02 6.24
N LYS A 62 -14.91 -0.56 7.02
CA LYS A 62 -13.49 -0.27 6.93
C LYS A 62 -12.87 -1.12 5.83
N ILE A 63 -12.10 -0.50 4.94
CA ILE A 63 -11.43 -1.17 3.82
C ILE A 63 -9.97 -0.76 3.69
N ILE A 64 -9.18 -1.61 3.05
CA ILE A 64 -7.83 -1.33 2.58
C ILE A 64 -7.88 -1.32 1.06
N ASP A 65 -7.66 -0.16 0.45
CA ASP A 65 -7.66 -0.02 -1.01
C ASP A 65 -6.66 1.07 -1.45
N LYS A 66 -6.26 1.01 -2.70
CA LYS A 66 -5.48 2.07 -3.34
C LYS A 66 -6.43 3.10 -3.93
N ILE A 67 -6.27 4.36 -3.54
CA ILE A 67 -7.09 5.44 -4.03
C ILE A 67 -6.26 6.47 -4.80
N THR A 68 -6.86 7.08 -5.80
CA THR A 68 -6.33 8.24 -6.51
C THR A 68 -7.30 9.39 -6.34
N VAL A 69 -6.80 10.56 -5.99
CA VAL A 69 -7.62 11.76 -5.78
C VAL A 69 -7.32 12.78 -6.87
N SER A 70 -8.35 13.37 -7.42
CA SER A 70 -8.25 14.44 -8.42
C SER A 70 -9.25 15.56 -8.11
N LEU A 71 -8.93 16.78 -8.56
CA LEU A 71 -9.86 17.90 -8.50
C LEU A 71 -10.83 17.83 -9.68
N ASN A 72 -12.12 17.83 -9.39
CA ASN A 72 -13.16 18.05 -10.39
C ASN A 72 -13.41 19.55 -10.52
N ASP A 73 -12.80 20.18 -11.52
CA ASP A 73 -12.88 21.63 -11.75
C ASP A 73 -14.32 22.13 -11.98
N LYS A 74 -15.19 21.30 -12.54
CA LYS A 74 -16.58 21.67 -12.83
C LYS A 74 -17.42 21.76 -11.56
N ALA A 75 -17.23 20.82 -10.66
CA ALA A 75 -17.96 20.76 -9.39
C ALA A 75 -17.21 21.49 -8.27
N ASN A 76 -15.95 21.85 -8.48
CA ASN A 76 -15.05 22.44 -7.49
C ASN A 76 -14.93 21.60 -6.21
N ILE A 77 -14.79 20.29 -6.37
CA ILE A 77 -14.63 19.31 -5.28
C ILE A 77 -13.52 18.33 -5.61
N TYR A 78 -12.89 17.77 -4.59
CA TYR A 78 -12.01 16.62 -4.76
C TYR A 78 -12.81 15.33 -4.85
N GLU A 79 -12.42 14.46 -5.76
CA GLU A 79 -13.02 13.16 -5.99
C GLU A 79 -11.97 12.05 -5.89
N ALA A 80 -12.35 10.95 -5.25
CA ALA A 80 -11.53 9.76 -5.12
C ALA A 80 -11.99 8.66 -6.08
N GLU A 81 -11.02 7.95 -6.66
CA GLU A 81 -11.22 6.74 -7.43
C GLU A 81 -10.56 5.57 -6.69
N PHE A 82 -11.27 4.46 -6.54
CA PHE A 82 -10.85 3.26 -5.81
C PHE A 82 -10.41 2.18 -6.80
N ALA A 83 -9.19 1.68 -6.63
CA ALA A 83 -8.61 0.72 -7.57
C ALA A 83 -9.26 -0.66 -7.50
N SER A 84 -9.50 -1.18 -6.28
CA SER A 84 -10.08 -2.51 -6.08
C SER A 84 -11.59 -2.47 -5.94
N LEU A 85 -12.14 -1.54 -5.16
CA LEU A 85 -13.58 -1.39 -5.01
C LEU A 85 -14.27 -0.88 -6.31
N GLY A 86 -13.49 -0.25 -7.21
CA GLY A 86 -13.98 0.17 -8.52
C GLY A 86 -14.97 1.34 -8.50
N LEU A 87 -15.04 2.08 -7.39
CA LEU A 87 -15.82 3.32 -7.29
C LEU A 87 -15.04 4.49 -7.90
N LYS A 88 -15.75 5.38 -8.56
CA LYS A 88 -15.21 6.60 -9.17
C LYS A 88 -16.05 7.80 -8.77
N GLY A 89 -15.40 8.96 -8.70
CA GLY A 89 -16.11 10.21 -8.40
C GLY A 89 -16.68 10.27 -7.00
N VAL A 90 -16.05 9.59 -6.01
CA VAL A 90 -16.48 9.65 -4.62
C VAL A 90 -15.99 10.95 -3.99
N PRO A 91 -16.87 11.84 -3.51
CA PRO A 91 -16.44 13.08 -2.88
C PRO A 91 -15.55 12.82 -1.67
N ILE A 92 -14.47 13.59 -1.55
CA ILE A 92 -13.57 13.59 -0.41
C ILE A 92 -13.46 14.99 0.17
N ALA A 93 -13.47 15.11 1.48
CA ALA A 93 -13.39 16.41 2.16
C ALA A 93 -12.03 17.09 1.89
N ASP A 94 -12.06 18.38 1.57
CA ASP A 94 -10.87 19.21 1.31
C ASP A 94 -9.83 19.08 2.43
N LYS A 95 -10.28 19.06 3.67
CA LYS A 95 -9.40 18.89 4.83
C LYS A 95 -8.59 17.60 4.77
N MET A 96 -9.20 16.47 4.38
CA MET A 96 -8.49 15.19 4.26
C MET A 96 -7.41 15.25 3.19
N VAL A 97 -7.67 15.96 2.09
CA VAL A 97 -6.69 16.14 1.00
C VAL A 97 -5.57 17.10 1.43
N MET A 98 -5.90 18.21 2.09
CA MET A 98 -4.91 19.17 2.59
C MET A 98 -3.96 18.57 3.63
N ASP A 99 -4.51 17.74 4.54
CA ASP A 99 -3.73 17.04 5.55
C ASP A 99 -2.86 15.93 4.94
N ASN A 100 -3.19 15.47 3.71
CA ASN A 100 -2.53 14.35 3.02
C ASN A 100 -2.30 14.65 1.53
N GLN A 101 -1.50 15.67 1.21
CA GLN A 101 -1.27 16.14 -0.17
C GLN A 101 -0.76 15.06 -1.14
N LYS A 102 -0.14 13.97 -0.64
CA LYS A 102 0.26 12.82 -1.46
C LYS A 102 -0.90 12.11 -2.14
N LEU A 103 -2.12 12.27 -1.65
CA LEU A 103 -3.33 11.73 -2.30
C LEU A 103 -3.49 12.26 -3.74
N LEU A 104 -2.97 13.47 -4.02
CA LEU A 104 -2.98 14.08 -5.34
C LEU A 104 -1.89 13.56 -6.27
N SER A 105 -1.01 12.67 -5.80
CA SER A 105 0.00 12.06 -6.68
C SER A 105 -0.66 11.07 -7.65
N GLY A 106 -0.32 11.16 -8.94
CA GLY A 106 -0.97 10.39 -9.99
C GLY A 106 -0.79 8.85 -9.90
N GLY A 107 0.12 8.37 -9.04
CA GLY A 107 0.35 6.95 -8.81
C GLY A 107 -0.68 6.28 -7.89
N GLY A 108 -1.53 7.06 -7.21
CA GLY A 108 -2.45 6.58 -6.18
C GLY A 108 -1.74 6.19 -4.88
N VAL A 109 -2.48 6.19 -3.79
CA VAL A 109 -1.98 5.95 -2.43
C VAL A 109 -2.77 4.84 -1.78
N TRP A 110 -2.08 3.85 -1.18
CA TRP A 110 -2.72 2.85 -0.35
C TRP A 110 -3.17 3.47 0.97
N CYS A 111 -4.44 3.22 1.30
CA CYS A 111 -5.08 3.79 2.48
C CYS A 111 -5.87 2.73 3.24
N ILE A 112 -5.91 2.89 4.56
CA ILE A 112 -6.96 2.32 5.39
C ILE A 112 -8.03 3.40 5.46
N LEU A 113 -9.24 3.09 5.06
CA LEU A 113 -10.33 4.07 5.03
C LEU A 113 -11.64 3.46 5.50
N ASN A 114 -12.48 4.30 6.07
CA ASN A 114 -13.86 3.96 6.39
C ASN A 114 -14.76 4.61 5.34
N ILE A 115 -15.42 3.77 4.54
CA ILE A 115 -16.36 4.22 3.52
C ILE A 115 -17.79 3.96 3.97
N GLY A 116 -18.64 4.96 3.79
CA GLY A 116 -20.06 4.92 4.12
C GLY A 116 -20.93 4.94 2.91
N TYR A 117 -22.17 4.49 3.08
CA TYR A 117 -23.24 4.61 2.11
C TYR A 117 -24.42 5.37 2.70
N SER A 118 -24.84 6.43 2.01
CA SER A 118 -26.02 7.21 2.36
C SER A 118 -27.14 6.93 1.35
N HIS A 119 -28.36 6.80 1.84
CA HIS A 119 -29.56 6.70 1.00
C HIS A 119 -30.05 8.06 0.51
N ALA A 120 -29.15 9.05 0.35
CA ALA A 120 -29.48 10.36 -0.19
C ALA A 120 -30.09 10.25 -1.60
N ASP A 121 -30.97 11.18 -1.94
CA ASP A 121 -31.61 11.24 -3.25
C ASP A 121 -30.58 11.56 -4.35
N ASP A 122 -29.56 12.32 -4.05
CA ASP A 122 -28.44 12.60 -4.95
C ASP A 122 -27.51 11.39 -5.05
N ILE A 123 -27.48 10.78 -6.22
CA ILE A 123 -26.66 9.60 -6.52
C ILE A 123 -25.17 9.88 -6.31
N SER A 124 -24.70 11.10 -6.59
CA SER A 124 -23.30 11.50 -6.45
C SER A 124 -22.83 11.54 -4.99
N MET A 125 -23.74 11.65 -4.04
CA MET A 125 -23.49 11.76 -2.62
C MET A 125 -23.76 10.45 -1.84
N ARG A 126 -24.02 9.35 -2.53
CA ARG A 126 -24.34 8.08 -1.87
C ARG A 126 -23.12 7.44 -1.22
N TRP A 127 -21.97 7.55 -1.84
CA TRP A 127 -20.70 7.05 -1.29
C TRP A 127 -19.96 8.18 -0.60
N ILE A 128 -19.51 7.96 0.61
CA ILE A 128 -18.87 8.98 1.47
C ILE A 128 -17.62 8.38 2.09
N ILE A 129 -16.49 9.08 2.00
CA ILE A 129 -15.29 8.76 2.77
C ILE A 129 -15.44 9.40 4.15
N ILE A 130 -15.64 8.57 5.18
CA ILE A 130 -15.86 9.02 6.57
C ILE A 130 -14.53 9.35 7.22
N ASP A 131 -13.53 8.47 7.03
CA ASP A 131 -12.18 8.62 7.58
C ASP A 131 -11.16 7.96 6.63
N LEU A 132 -9.94 8.48 6.63
CA LEU A 132 -8.89 8.03 5.75
C LEU A 132 -7.53 8.15 6.44
N LYS A 133 -6.76 7.06 6.40
CA LYS A 133 -5.38 7.02 6.87
C LYS A 133 -4.48 6.47 5.77
N PRO A 134 -3.63 7.31 5.15
CA PRO A 134 -2.63 6.83 4.19
C PRO A 134 -1.63 5.89 4.87
N ILE A 135 -1.27 4.82 4.17
CA ILE A 135 -0.28 3.85 4.63
C ILE A 135 1.14 4.32 4.27
N GLN A 136 1.28 5.12 3.22
CA GLN A 136 2.58 5.61 2.79
C GLN A 136 3.15 6.64 3.76
N VAL A 137 4.42 6.46 4.12
CA VAL A 137 5.17 7.41 4.95
C VAL A 137 5.21 8.78 4.26
N SER A 138 4.71 9.81 4.96
CA SER A 138 4.56 11.16 4.40
C SER A 138 5.86 11.95 4.35
N ASN A 139 6.80 11.67 5.25
CA ASN A 139 8.08 12.35 5.34
C ASN A 139 9.20 11.34 5.52
N VAL A 140 10.13 11.30 4.56
CA VAL A 140 11.40 10.59 4.71
C VAL A 140 12.40 11.57 5.31
N ASN A 141 12.79 11.34 6.57
CA ASN A 141 13.90 12.05 7.18
C ASN A 141 15.21 11.41 6.69
N LEU A 142 15.82 12.02 5.68
CA LEU A 142 17.06 11.51 5.09
C LEU A 142 18.18 11.35 6.14
N GLN A 143 18.28 12.28 7.10
CA GLN A 143 19.32 12.22 8.12
C GLN A 143 19.12 11.01 9.05
N GLU A 144 17.90 10.78 9.50
CA GLU A 144 17.54 9.62 10.30
C GLU A 144 17.83 8.30 9.55
N TYR A 145 17.48 8.24 8.26
CA TYR A 145 17.79 7.10 7.41
C TYR A 145 19.29 6.84 7.30
N VAL A 146 20.10 7.90 7.11
CA VAL A 146 21.57 7.79 7.03
C VAL A 146 22.16 7.35 8.36
N ASP A 147 21.61 7.80 9.48
CA ASP A 147 22.11 7.44 10.82
C ASP A 147 21.74 5.99 11.15
N LEU A 148 20.51 5.57 10.89
CA LEU A 148 20.10 4.16 11.02
C LEU A 148 20.91 3.23 10.10
N ARG A 149 21.25 3.65 8.89
CA ARG A 149 22.08 2.87 7.97
C ARG A 149 23.46 2.51 8.56
N LYS A 150 24.02 3.37 9.40
CA LYS A 150 25.33 3.16 10.04
C LYS A 150 25.34 2.04 11.07
N GLU A 151 24.18 1.71 11.61
CA GLU A 151 24.02 0.63 12.61
C GLU A 151 24.05 -0.76 11.98
N PHE A 152 23.91 -0.86 10.66
CA PHE A 152 23.95 -2.10 9.89
C PHE A 152 25.29 -2.31 9.20
N THR A 153 25.79 -3.53 9.20
CA THR A 153 26.82 -3.95 8.24
C THR A 153 26.27 -3.91 6.81
N THR A 154 27.15 -3.97 5.82
CA THR A 154 26.70 -3.98 4.42
C THR A 154 25.87 -5.23 4.09
N ASP A 155 26.20 -6.38 4.64
CA ASP A 155 25.47 -7.61 4.37
C ASP A 155 24.09 -7.62 5.06
N GLU A 156 23.99 -7.17 6.30
CA GLU A 156 22.69 -6.98 6.98
C GLU A 156 21.79 -5.98 6.24
N TRP A 157 22.39 -4.89 5.73
CA TRP A 157 21.64 -3.93 4.93
C TRP A 157 21.12 -4.50 3.61
N LEU A 158 21.95 -5.34 2.92
CA LEU A 158 21.51 -6.07 1.75
C LEU A 158 20.33 -7.00 2.07
N ASP A 159 20.40 -7.69 3.20
CA ASP A 159 19.33 -8.59 3.65
C ASP A 159 18.04 -7.83 3.98
N LEU A 160 18.15 -6.69 4.64
CA LEU A 160 17.02 -5.81 4.90
C LEU A 160 16.37 -5.34 3.59
N MET A 161 17.17 -4.90 2.60
CA MET A 161 16.65 -4.49 1.30
C MET A 161 15.99 -5.66 0.54
N MET A 162 16.55 -6.87 0.63
CA MET A 162 15.93 -8.07 0.04
C MET A 162 14.57 -8.37 0.67
N HIS A 163 14.45 -8.26 2.00
CA HIS A 163 13.19 -8.40 2.70
C HIS A 163 12.17 -7.34 2.26
N SER A 164 12.59 -6.09 2.11
CA SER A 164 11.71 -4.97 1.71
C SER A 164 11.10 -5.15 0.31
N ILE A 165 11.74 -5.90 -0.56
CA ILE A 165 11.20 -6.28 -1.88
C ILE A 165 10.49 -7.64 -1.88
N GLY A 166 10.24 -8.22 -0.69
CA GLY A 166 9.51 -9.46 -0.53
C GLY A 166 10.30 -10.74 -0.83
N LEU A 167 11.63 -10.66 -0.86
CA LEU A 167 12.50 -11.81 -1.10
C LEU A 167 13.17 -12.26 0.20
N ASN A 168 13.25 -13.58 0.45
CA ASN A 168 14.00 -14.11 1.57
C ASN A 168 15.49 -14.19 1.21
N PRO A 169 16.38 -13.40 1.88
CA PRO A 169 17.80 -13.33 1.56
C PRO A 169 18.56 -14.65 1.78
N GLU A 170 18.04 -15.57 2.60
CA GLU A 170 18.67 -16.87 2.86
C GLU A 170 18.79 -17.76 1.61
N TYR A 171 17.91 -17.56 0.62
CA TYR A 171 17.95 -18.31 -0.64
C TYR A 171 18.92 -17.76 -1.68
N PHE A 172 19.61 -16.66 -1.38
CA PHE A 172 20.46 -15.96 -2.33
C PHE A 172 21.89 -15.84 -1.80
N ASN A 173 22.86 -16.16 -2.63
CA ASN A 173 24.24 -15.78 -2.34
C ASN A 173 24.43 -14.26 -2.52
N ARG A 174 25.54 -13.72 -2.04
CA ARG A 174 25.80 -12.27 -2.06
C ARG A 174 25.71 -11.66 -3.46
N ARG A 175 26.22 -12.35 -4.49
CA ARG A 175 26.14 -11.89 -5.88
C ARG A 175 24.68 -11.82 -6.37
N ASP A 176 23.91 -12.83 -6.05
CA ASP A 176 22.51 -12.90 -6.48
C ASP A 176 21.67 -11.83 -5.80
N LYS A 177 21.94 -11.50 -4.53
CA LYS A 177 21.34 -10.35 -3.83
C LYS A 177 21.58 -9.05 -4.59
N PHE A 178 22.80 -8.75 -5.02
CA PHE A 178 23.07 -7.57 -5.84
C PHE A 178 22.35 -7.60 -7.19
N ILE A 179 22.24 -8.74 -7.84
CA ILE A 179 21.48 -8.88 -9.09
C ILE A 179 20.00 -8.58 -8.86
N GLN A 180 19.40 -9.09 -7.77
CA GLN A 180 18.01 -8.78 -7.45
C GLN A 180 17.82 -7.28 -7.16
N LEU A 181 18.69 -6.69 -6.36
CA LEU A 181 18.62 -5.27 -6.00
C LEU A 181 18.93 -4.33 -7.17
N SER A 182 19.66 -4.78 -8.19
CA SER A 182 19.91 -3.97 -9.41
C SER A 182 18.61 -3.64 -10.17
N ARG A 183 17.53 -4.40 -9.96
CA ARG A 183 16.20 -4.13 -10.51
C ARG A 183 15.57 -2.85 -9.94
N LEU A 184 16.06 -2.37 -8.78
CA LEU A 184 15.59 -1.13 -8.16
C LEU A 184 16.20 0.13 -8.78
N ILE A 185 17.32 0.01 -9.49
CA ILE A 185 18.05 1.16 -10.06
C ILE A 185 17.14 2.05 -10.93
N PRO A 186 16.30 1.51 -11.82
CA PRO A 186 15.40 2.34 -12.65
C PRO A 186 14.38 3.16 -11.86
N HIS A 187 14.09 2.79 -10.61
CA HIS A 187 13.18 3.51 -9.73
C HIS A 187 13.85 4.67 -8.99
N THR A 188 15.17 4.67 -8.90
CA THR A 188 15.97 5.65 -8.14
C THR A 188 16.79 6.58 -9.03
N GLU A 189 17.18 6.12 -10.22
CA GLU A 189 18.05 6.85 -11.14
C GLU A 189 17.26 7.43 -12.33
N ASN A 190 17.48 8.71 -12.61
CA ASN A 190 16.88 9.37 -13.76
C ASN A 190 17.45 8.84 -15.08
N ASN A 191 16.57 8.60 -16.05
CA ASN A 191 16.94 8.17 -17.41
C ASN A 191 17.72 6.83 -17.48
N TYR A 192 17.54 5.96 -16.48
CA TYR A 192 18.15 4.64 -16.49
C TYR A 192 17.27 3.65 -17.24
N ASN A 193 17.75 3.13 -18.37
CA ASN A 193 17.06 2.11 -19.15
C ASN A 193 17.50 0.73 -18.72
N PHE A 194 16.56 -0.13 -18.36
CA PHE A 194 16.81 -1.48 -17.89
C PHE A 194 16.01 -2.50 -18.71
N ILE A 195 16.67 -3.54 -19.20
CA ILE A 195 16.02 -4.65 -19.90
C ILE A 195 16.39 -5.94 -19.19
N GLU A 196 15.39 -6.63 -18.67
CA GLU A 196 15.56 -7.93 -18.04
C GLU A 196 15.01 -9.05 -18.91
N LEU A 197 15.86 -9.97 -19.30
CA LEU A 197 15.52 -11.16 -20.08
C LEU A 197 15.58 -12.40 -19.20
N GLY A 198 14.64 -13.31 -19.34
CA GLY A 198 14.62 -14.56 -18.60
C GLY A 198 13.28 -15.31 -18.68
N PRO A 199 13.22 -16.53 -18.17
CA PRO A 199 12.03 -17.38 -18.20
C PRO A 199 10.81 -16.74 -17.53
N LYS A 200 9.63 -17.21 -17.88
CA LYS A 200 8.38 -16.82 -17.19
C LYS A 200 8.41 -17.28 -15.73
N GLY A 201 7.78 -16.52 -14.84
CA GLY A 201 7.64 -16.88 -13.43
C GLY A 201 8.85 -16.60 -12.53
N THR A 202 9.82 -15.82 -12.99
CA THR A 202 11.01 -15.42 -12.20
C THR A 202 10.84 -14.10 -11.45
N GLY A 203 9.62 -13.58 -11.32
CA GLY A 203 9.32 -12.37 -10.53
C GLY A 203 9.68 -11.05 -11.18
N LYS A 204 10.07 -11.02 -12.49
CA LYS A 204 10.48 -9.79 -13.18
C LYS A 204 9.45 -8.67 -13.09
N SER A 205 8.21 -8.96 -13.48
CA SER A 205 7.13 -7.97 -13.45
C SER A 205 6.64 -7.65 -12.04
N HIS A 206 6.81 -8.57 -11.08
CA HIS A 206 6.38 -8.37 -9.71
C HIS A 206 7.13 -7.21 -9.05
N ILE A 207 8.46 -7.21 -9.13
CA ILE A 207 9.29 -6.15 -8.53
C ILE A 207 8.98 -4.79 -9.17
N SER A 208 8.76 -4.71 -10.48
CA SER A 208 8.49 -3.44 -11.15
C SER A 208 7.05 -2.92 -11.00
N SER A 209 6.11 -3.76 -10.58
CA SER A 209 4.70 -3.37 -10.42
C SER A 209 4.27 -3.15 -8.97
N GLU A 210 5.00 -3.73 -8.00
CA GLU A 210 4.64 -3.71 -6.58
C GLU A 210 5.49 -2.72 -5.74
N LEU A 211 6.56 -2.19 -6.32
CA LEU A 211 7.38 -1.11 -5.76
C LEU A 211 7.03 0.23 -6.38
#